data_4edf45f4dac8cca6eb8db2e51f1cd7c2
#
_entry.id   4edf45f4dac8cca6eb8db2e51f1cd7c2
#
_cell.length_a   1.000
_cell.length_b   1.000
_cell.length_c   1.000
_cell.angle_alpha   90.00
_cell.angle_beta   90.00
_cell.angle_gamma   90.00
#
_symmetry.space_group_name_H-M   'P 1'
#
loop_
_entity.id
_entity.type
_entity.pdbx_description
1 polymer ?
#
loop_
_entity_poly.entity_id
_entity_poly.type
_entity_poly.pdbx_seq_one_letter_code
_entity_poly.pdbx_strand_id
1 'polypeptide(L)'
;MEETLSIIKYKPLEGCEDQFEEELQKLYEINKDSGFADKATVKFTKLDDGSFIQIMICPTMDVLIEEQDEGLAWLDSVDHLLQKDEHGSRTEAVTGFTFNWS
;
A
#
# COMPACT_ATOMS: atom_id res chain seq x y z
N MET A 1 15.62 15.95 4.36
CA MET A 1 15.28 14.52 4.41
C MET A 1 13.80 14.34 4.68
N GLU A 2 13.02 14.83 3.74
CA GLU A 2 11.57 14.81 3.89
C GLU A 2 10.91 13.66 3.15
N GLU A 3 11.60 13.15 2.11
CA GLU A 3 11.04 12.07 1.30
C GLU A 3 10.94 10.78 2.10
N THR A 4 9.77 10.15 2.03
CA THR A 4 9.53 8.87 2.71
C THR A 4 9.39 7.75 1.69
N LEU A 5 9.83 6.56 2.10
CA LEU A 5 9.61 5.33 1.35
C LEU A 5 8.83 4.37 2.24
N SER A 6 7.70 3.91 1.75
CA SER A 6 6.88 2.91 2.45
C SER A 6 6.81 1.64 1.62
N ILE A 7 6.91 0.50 2.29
CA ILE A 7 6.73 -0.82 1.67
C ILE A 7 5.64 -1.52 2.45
N ILE A 8 4.59 -1.92 1.76
CA ILE A 8 3.44 -2.59 2.38
C ILE A 8 3.25 -3.94 1.70
N LYS A 9 3.24 -5.00 2.48
CA LYS A 9 3.01 -6.36 1.98
C LYS A 9 1.62 -6.81 2.38
N TYR A 10 0.88 -7.32 1.40
CA TYR A 10 -0.45 -7.88 1.56
C TYR A 10 -0.42 -9.37 1.25
N LYS A 11 -1.05 -10.18 2.08
CA LYS A 11 -1.16 -11.61 1.88
C LYS A 11 -2.64 -11.98 1.75
N PRO A 12 -3.16 -12.09 0.52
CA PRO A 12 -4.56 -12.51 0.36
C PRO A 12 -4.79 -13.92 0.89
N LEU A 13 -6.01 -14.18 1.33
CA LEU A 13 -6.43 -15.53 1.65
C LEU A 13 -6.32 -16.43 0.41
N GLU A 14 -6.04 -17.71 0.61
CA GLU A 14 -5.94 -18.65 -0.50
C GLU A 14 -7.25 -18.65 -1.31
N GLY A 15 -7.10 -18.50 -2.63
CA GLY A 15 -8.23 -18.39 -3.54
C GLY A 15 -8.77 -16.98 -3.73
N CYS A 16 -8.27 -16.00 -2.98
CA CYS A 16 -8.71 -14.60 -3.08
C CYS A 16 -7.73 -13.69 -3.81
N GLU A 17 -6.66 -14.25 -4.38
CA GLU A 17 -5.61 -13.46 -5.01
C GLU A 17 -6.13 -12.59 -6.15
N ASP A 18 -6.95 -13.16 -7.04
CA ASP A 18 -7.47 -12.43 -8.20
C ASP A 18 -8.43 -11.32 -7.77
N GLN A 19 -9.28 -11.61 -6.78
CA GLN A 19 -10.20 -10.61 -6.26
C GLN A 19 -9.44 -9.47 -5.59
N PHE A 20 -8.38 -9.80 -4.85
CA PHE A 20 -7.56 -8.79 -4.20
C PHE A 20 -6.83 -7.92 -5.23
N GLU A 21 -6.35 -8.52 -6.31
CA GLU A 21 -5.71 -7.76 -7.39
C GLU A 21 -6.67 -6.73 -8.00
N GLU A 22 -7.94 -7.10 -8.20
CA GLU A 22 -8.96 -6.17 -8.67
C GLU A 22 -9.16 -5.01 -7.70
N GLU A 23 -9.13 -5.30 -6.40
CA GLU A 23 -9.26 -4.26 -5.38
C GLU A 23 -8.06 -3.34 -5.34
N LEU A 24 -6.85 -3.85 -5.58
CA LEU A 24 -5.65 -3.01 -5.72
C LEU A 24 -5.77 -2.07 -6.91
N GLN A 25 -6.34 -2.54 -8.01
CA GLN A 25 -6.56 -1.70 -9.17
C GLN A 25 -7.53 -0.56 -8.84
N LYS A 26 -8.56 -0.85 -8.04
CA LYS A 26 -9.48 0.20 -7.56
C LYS A 26 -8.76 1.21 -6.67
N LEU A 27 -7.86 0.76 -5.81
CA LEU A 27 -7.05 1.67 -4.99
C LEU A 27 -6.20 2.57 -5.88
N TYR A 28 -5.60 2.02 -6.92
CA TYR A 28 -4.81 2.80 -7.87
C TYR A 28 -5.67 3.91 -8.49
N GLU A 29 -6.90 3.58 -8.90
CA GLU A 29 -7.82 4.55 -9.48
C GLU A 29 -8.24 5.63 -8.46
N ILE A 30 -8.46 5.23 -7.20
CA ILE A 30 -8.75 6.17 -6.12
C ILE A 30 -7.59 7.16 -5.95
N ASN A 31 -6.36 6.67 -5.92
CA ASN A 31 -5.17 7.50 -5.79
C ASN A 31 -5.00 8.45 -6.97
N LYS A 32 -5.33 7.99 -8.15
CA LYS A 32 -5.27 8.80 -9.37
C LYS A 32 -6.32 9.90 -9.34
N ASP A 33 -7.56 9.57 -8.98
CA ASP A 33 -8.67 10.51 -8.95
C ASP A 33 -8.52 11.56 -7.84
N SER A 34 -7.95 11.19 -6.70
CA SER A 34 -7.72 12.11 -5.59
C SER A 34 -6.54 13.03 -5.82
N GLY A 35 -5.70 12.75 -6.83
CA GLY A 35 -4.48 13.50 -7.10
C GLY A 35 -3.27 13.01 -6.31
N PHE A 36 -3.43 12.00 -5.46
CA PHE A 36 -2.30 11.47 -4.69
C PHE A 36 -1.21 10.91 -5.60
N ALA A 37 -1.59 10.22 -6.67
CA ALA A 37 -0.64 9.64 -7.62
C ALA A 37 0.20 10.70 -8.34
N ASP A 38 -0.26 11.95 -8.39
CA ASP A 38 0.50 13.06 -8.95
C ASP A 38 1.52 13.63 -7.95
N LYS A 39 1.30 13.40 -6.66
CA LYS A 39 2.16 13.91 -5.59
C LYS A 39 3.18 12.88 -5.13
N ALA A 40 2.93 11.61 -5.38
CA ALA A 40 3.74 10.51 -4.86
C ALA A 40 3.93 9.44 -5.93
N THR A 41 4.97 8.64 -5.77
CA THR A 41 5.19 7.48 -6.64
C THR A 41 4.58 6.26 -5.94
N VAL A 42 3.67 5.57 -6.62
CA VAL A 42 3.03 4.37 -6.09
C VAL A 42 3.19 3.25 -7.12
N LYS A 43 3.72 2.11 -6.68
CA LYS A 43 3.91 0.95 -7.55
C LYS A 43 3.48 -0.32 -6.82
N PHE A 44 3.01 -1.28 -7.59
CA PHE A 44 2.54 -2.57 -7.08
C PHE A 44 3.26 -3.69 -7.80
N THR A 45 3.51 -4.79 -7.10
CA THR A 45 4.00 -6.02 -7.70
C THR A 45 3.36 -7.22 -7.02
N LYS A 46 3.24 -8.31 -7.77
CA LYS A 46 2.75 -9.59 -7.26
C LYS A 46 3.93 -10.55 -7.14
N LEU A 47 4.05 -11.21 -6.01
CA LEU A 47 5.11 -12.18 -5.76
C LEU A 47 4.65 -13.59 -6.13
N ASP A 48 5.61 -14.49 -6.33
CA ASP A 48 5.33 -15.87 -6.74
C ASP A 48 4.49 -16.64 -5.71
N ASP A 49 4.54 -16.24 -4.45
CA ASP A 49 3.78 -16.89 -3.38
C ASP A 49 2.33 -16.38 -3.28
N GLY A 50 1.91 -15.49 -4.18
CA GLY A 50 0.57 -14.92 -4.20
C GLY A 50 0.39 -13.68 -3.34
N SER A 51 1.45 -13.21 -2.68
CA SER A 51 1.39 -11.94 -1.95
C SER A 51 1.64 -10.77 -2.88
N PHE A 52 1.30 -9.57 -2.41
CA PHE A 52 1.45 -8.33 -3.17
C PHE A 52 2.27 -7.33 -2.37
N ILE A 53 3.06 -6.53 -3.08
CA ILE A 53 3.86 -5.46 -2.49
C ILE A 53 3.39 -4.14 -3.09
N GLN A 54 3.15 -3.16 -2.24
CA GLN A 54 2.92 -1.77 -2.63
C GLN A 54 4.11 -0.95 -2.15
N ILE A 55 4.67 -0.15 -3.05
CA ILE A 55 5.74 0.79 -2.71
C ILE A 55 5.18 2.20 -2.89
N MET A 56 5.37 3.06 -1.88
CA MET A 56 4.99 4.46 -1.95
C MET A 56 6.20 5.34 -1.63
N ILE A 57 6.48 6.28 -2.51
CA ILE A 57 7.51 7.29 -2.27
C ILE A 57 6.81 8.64 -2.24
N CYS A 58 6.78 9.27 -1.07
CA CYS A 58 6.12 10.56 -0.86
C CYS A 58 7.18 11.64 -0.66
N PRO A 59 7.02 12.82 -1.29
CA PRO A 59 8.03 13.87 -1.18
C PRO A 59 8.16 14.44 0.22
N THR A 60 7.10 14.37 1.04
CA THR A 60 7.10 14.83 2.42
C THR A 60 6.24 13.90 3.27
N MET A 61 6.46 13.95 4.58
CA MET A 61 5.62 13.22 5.53
C MET A 61 4.17 13.73 5.48
N ASP A 62 3.96 15.00 5.21
CA ASP A 62 2.61 15.58 5.12
C ASP A 62 1.79 14.91 4.02
N VAL A 63 2.39 14.64 2.87
CA VAL A 63 1.71 13.95 1.77
C VAL A 63 1.31 12.54 2.19
N LEU A 64 2.18 11.85 2.91
CA LEU A 64 1.89 10.51 3.42
C LEU A 64 0.72 10.54 4.41
N ILE A 65 0.73 11.50 5.33
CA ILE A 65 -0.32 11.65 6.34
C ILE A 65 -1.67 11.95 5.71
N GLU A 66 -1.70 12.80 4.70
CA GLU A 66 -2.94 13.14 3.97
C GLU A 66 -3.62 11.91 3.39
N GLU A 67 -2.85 10.93 2.96
CA GLU A 67 -3.37 9.74 2.31
C GLU A 67 -3.84 8.66 3.28
N GLN A 68 -3.40 8.70 4.54
CA GLN A 68 -3.64 7.62 5.50
C GLN A 68 -5.10 7.27 5.72
N ASP A 69 -5.97 8.27 5.87
CA ASP A 69 -7.39 8.01 6.15
C ASP A 69 -8.05 7.26 4.99
N GLU A 70 -7.76 7.67 3.76
CA GLU A 70 -8.29 7.03 2.56
C GLU A 70 -7.72 5.62 2.41
N GLY A 71 -6.42 5.46 2.65
CA GLY A 71 -5.77 4.15 2.61
C GLY A 71 -6.33 3.20 3.64
N LEU A 72 -6.59 3.67 4.86
CA LEU A 72 -7.18 2.84 5.91
C LEU A 72 -8.63 2.46 5.59
N ALA A 73 -9.40 3.38 5.03
CA ALA A 73 -10.78 3.10 4.62
C ALA A 73 -10.81 2.01 3.54
N TRP A 74 -9.90 2.09 2.56
CA TRP A 74 -9.79 1.05 1.55
C TRP A 74 -9.38 -0.28 2.17
N LEU A 75 -8.40 -0.26 3.07
CA LEU A 75 -7.91 -1.47 3.72
C LEU A 75 -9.01 -2.15 4.53
N ASP A 76 -9.84 -1.38 5.22
CA ASP A 76 -11.01 -1.90 5.93
C ASP A 76 -11.98 -2.59 4.97
N SER A 77 -12.14 -2.07 3.77
CA SER A 77 -13.06 -2.62 2.78
C SER A 77 -12.59 -3.97 2.22
N VAL A 78 -11.29 -4.26 2.28
CA VAL A 78 -10.69 -5.51 1.76
C VAL A 78 -10.19 -6.43 2.87
N ASP A 79 -10.41 -6.09 4.12
CA ASP A 79 -9.94 -6.84 5.28
C ASP A 79 -10.31 -8.33 5.20
N HIS A 80 -11.51 -8.63 4.72
CA HIS A 80 -12.03 -9.99 4.61
C HIS A 80 -11.28 -10.84 3.57
N LEU A 81 -10.46 -10.23 2.72
CA LEU A 81 -9.67 -10.93 1.70
C LEU A 81 -8.26 -11.24 2.15
N LEU A 82 -7.84 -10.73 3.32
CA LEU A 82 -6.47 -10.76 3.77
C LEU A 82 -6.24 -11.74 4.91
N GLN A 83 -5.09 -12.42 4.85
CA GLN A 83 -4.59 -13.20 5.98
C GLN A 83 -4.15 -12.24 7.08
N LYS A 84 -4.27 -12.69 8.33
CA LYS A 84 -3.80 -11.93 9.48
C LYS A 84 -2.68 -12.71 10.15
N ASP A 85 -1.69 -11.99 10.67
CA ASP A 85 -0.60 -12.64 11.40
C ASP A 85 -1.06 -13.01 12.82
N GLU A 86 -0.13 -13.52 13.62
CA GLU A 86 -0.41 -13.96 15.00
C GLU A 86 -0.87 -12.80 15.89
N HIS A 87 -0.59 -11.56 15.51
CA HIS A 87 -1.01 -10.37 16.24
C HIS A 87 -2.27 -9.74 15.67
N GLY A 88 -2.87 -10.35 14.65
CA GLY A 88 -4.06 -9.83 14.00
C GLY A 88 -3.80 -8.77 12.95
N SER A 89 -2.53 -8.53 12.61
CA SER A 89 -2.18 -7.55 11.57
C SER A 89 -2.44 -8.11 10.19
N ARG A 90 -3.11 -7.33 9.37
CA ARG A 90 -3.51 -7.70 7.99
C ARG A 90 -2.48 -7.25 6.94
N THR A 91 -1.46 -6.50 7.34
CA THR A 91 -0.37 -6.09 6.45
C THR A 91 0.94 -6.12 7.20
N GLU A 92 2.03 -6.22 6.44
CA GLU A 92 3.37 -5.98 6.95
C GLU A 92 3.83 -4.68 6.29
N ALA A 93 4.05 -3.64 7.09
CA ALA A 93 4.38 -2.33 6.55
C ALA A 93 5.57 -1.72 7.27
N VAL A 94 6.44 -1.09 6.49
CA VAL A 94 7.57 -0.33 7.02
C VAL A 94 7.63 1.00 6.29
N THR A 95 8.03 2.04 7.00
CA THR A 95 8.21 3.38 6.43
C THR A 95 9.46 4.00 7.01
N GLY A 96 10.25 4.64 6.17
CA GLY A 96 11.43 5.36 6.60
C GLY A 96 11.67 6.57 5.71
N PHE A 97 12.61 7.39 6.11
CA PHE A 97 13.07 8.50 5.27
C PHE A 97 14.15 8.01 4.33
N THR A 98 14.12 8.47 3.09
CA THR A 98 15.16 8.14 2.13
C THR A 98 16.40 8.96 2.42
N PHE A 99 17.53 8.50 1.93
CA PHE A 99 18.77 9.27 1.99
C PHE A 99 19.56 9.02 0.72
N ASN A 100 20.43 9.97 0.39
CA ASN A 100 21.23 9.88 -0.83
C ASN A 100 22.65 9.46 -0.51
N TRP A 101 23.17 8.56 -1.32
CA TRP A 101 24.58 8.18 -1.31
C TRP A 101 25.31 9.12 -2.27
N SER A 102 26.19 9.91 -1.77
CA SER A 102 26.98 10.81 -2.62
C SER A 102 28.43 10.39 -2.70
#